data_4746ba7d6172d50a71d0abe6e1afc186
#
_entry.id   4746ba7d6172d50a71d0abe6e1afc186
#
_cell.length_a   1.000
_cell.length_b   1.000
_cell.length_c   1.000
_cell.angle_alpha   90.00
_cell.angle_beta   90.00
_cell.angle_gamma   90.00
#
_symmetry.space_group_name_H-M   'P 1'
#
loop_
_entity.id
_entity.type
_entity.pdbx_description
1 polymer ?
#
loop_
_entity_poly.entity_id
_entity_poly.type
_entity_poly.pdbx_seq_one_letter_code
_entity_poly.pdbx_strand_id
1 'polypeptide(L)'
;IARHTYGIELLARQMQASRMSPASMLDFFNGKETPASRRSHIVMEHILNVMTDLFHLGSLTEEKLSILKNMALLPVEGIETETFFDLTELDDFMVIDELIDSSFIQYNYITDVISLHPLIVNTIQKNDPDFVDDCQIYIRNLTRQLSSFTHLKSAEKRTLLSLAEVYYLKWCSPSRSFDIPFMEYLAEAYAEYFIRDKSIAIMKRLLTLNPEPLKASWYHYYISNQLRCLEQYDGLSSEAALSLSLLKDLPDSLEKKQQLSRSYSMMGWAKYHTDDFEQAFSYFEHSLQLRKETLSDDNVLIAWAYFNSASVLTKMKETEKAIQYYEEAIRRFLRINEIGICVPAYICIAEAYLDLNDCTKATNALEQAFTYEYEYYGEENCRKYWLYDIKSKILEKQGKNDEAAEYRRWSEEEYKKYIQSREK
;
A
#
# COMPACT_ATOMS: atom_id res chain seq x y z
N ILE A 1 36.86 -7.81 22.42
CA ILE A 1 37.51 -6.49 22.34
C ILE A 1 38.84 -6.57 21.59
N ALA A 2 39.76 -7.51 21.93
CA ALA A 2 41.10 -7.59 21.33
C ALA A 2 41.11 -7.82 19.82
N ARG A 3 40.13 -8.53 19.26
CA ARG A 3 40.01 -8.79 17.78
C ARG A 3 39.50 -7.55 17.03
N HIS A 4 38.65 -6.74 17.63
CA HIS A 4 38.15 -5.51 17.00
C HIS A 4 39.14 -4.37 17.00
N THR A 5 39.99 -4.26 18.06
CA THR A 5 41.04 -3.25 18.14
C THR A 5 42.01 -3.34 16.96
N TYR A 6 42.36 -4.57 16.54
CA TYR A 6 43.20 -4.79 15.37
C TYR A 6 42.51 -4.39 14.04
N GLY A 7 41.22 -4.69 13.89
CA GLY A 7 40.44 -4.25 12.70
C GLY A 7 40.32 -2.74 12.62
N ILE A 8 40.09 -2.04 13.74
CA ILE A 8 40.04 -0.58 13.82
C ILE A 8 41.44 0.03 13.54
N GLU A 9 42.50 -0.57 14.08
CA GLU A 9 43.86 -0.11 13.83
C GLU A 9 44.27 -0.28 12.37
N LEU A 10 43.92 -1.40 11.74
CA LEU A 10 44.14 -1.65 10.32
C LEU A 10 43.37 -0.67 9.43
N LEU A 11 42.09 -0.42 9.73
CA LEU A 11 41.28 0.59 9.09
C LEU A 11 41.88 1.98 9.23
N ALA A 12 42.33 2.37 10.43
CA ALA A 12 42.96 3.65 10.69
C ALA A 12 44.29 3.81 9.88
N ARG A 13 45.13 2.78 9.82
CA ARG A 13 46.37 2.77 9.02
C ARG A 13 46.09 2.89 7.52
N GLN A 14 45.07 2.20 7.02
CA GLN A 14 44.65 2.26 5.60
C GLN A 14 44.03 3.63 5.27
N MET A 15 43.24 4.23 6.14
CA MET A 15 42.71 5.59 6.00
C MET A 15 43.87 6.60 5.90
N GLN A 16 44.89 6.46 6.76
CA GLN A 16 46.05 7.30 6.76
C GLN A 16 46.90 7.14 5.45
N ALA A 17 47.10 5.91 5.00
CA ALA A 17 47.81 5.59 3.75
C ALA A 17 47.06 6.09 2.49
N SER A 18 45.71 5.99 2.48
CA SER A 18 44.87 6.42 1.35
C SER A 18 44.46 7.90 1.42
N ARG A 19 44.83 8.63 2.46
CA ARG A 19 44.39 10.02 2.75
C ARG A 19 42.88 10.20 2.73
N MET A 20 42.12 9.17 3.11
CA MET A 20 40.67 9.23 3.25
C MET A 20 40.27 9.79 4.62
N SER A 21 39.26 10.67 4.62
CA SER A 21 38.65 11.11 5.88
C SER A 21 37.67 10.06 6.41
N PRO A 22 37.41 10.02 7.71
CA PRO A 22 36.38 9.16 8.29
C PRO A 22 34.99 9.34 7.66
N ALA A 23 34.64 10.58 7.29
CA ALA A 23 33.38 10.90 6.61
C ALA A 23 33.31 10.30 5.20
N SER A 24 34.41 10.39 4.43
CA SER A 24 34.49 9.80 3.08
C SER A 24 34.41 8.27 3.12
N MET A 25 34.96 7.65 4.16
CA MET A 25 34.88 6.21 4.37
C MET A 25 33.44 5.79 4.73
N LEU A 26 32.76 6.55 5.59
CA LEU A 26 31.36 6.31 5.96
C LEU A 26 30.42 6.48 4.75
N ASP A 27 30.64 7.52 3.94
CA ASP A 27 29.86 7.73 2.72
C ASP A 27 30.03 6.60 1.71
N PHE A 28 31.24 6.06 1.61
CA PHE A 28 31.51 4.88 0.78
C PHE A 28 30.77 3.65 1.31
N PHE A 29 30.81 3.36 2.60
CA PHE A 29 30.08 2.25 3.23
C PHE A 29 28.56 2.39 3.07
N ASN A 30 28.05 3.62 2.99
CA ASN A 30 26.64 3.91 2.76
C ASN A 30 26.26 3.93 1.24
N GLY A 31 27.17 3.49 0.35
CA GLY A 31 26.89 3.38 -1.08
C GLY A 31 26.88 4.72 -1.83
N LYS A 32 27.36 5.82 -1.23
CA LYS A 32 27.46 7.12 -1.89
C LYS A 32 28.75 7.20 -2.71
N GLU A 33 28.64 7.29 -4.03
CA GLU A 33 29.80 7.53 -4.91
C GLU A 33 30.30 8.97 -4.76
N THR A 34 31.55 9.11 -4.28
CA THR A 34 32.28 10.39 -4.30
C THR A 34 33.47 10.32 -5.27
N PRO A 35 33.95 11.46 -5.82
CA PRO A 35 35.14 11.47 -6.72
C PRO A 35 36.38 10.86 -6.06
N ALA A 36 36.48 10.86 -4.75
CA ALA A 36 37.54 10.20 -3.97
C ALA A 36 37.38 8.67 -3.95
N SER A 37 36.15 8.14 -4.08
CA SER A 37 35.86 6.71 -4.01
C SER A 37 36.39 5.92 -5.21
N ARG A 38 36.49 6.55 -6.40
CA ARG A 38 37.03 5.90 -7.62
C ARG A 38 38.52 5.50 -7.51
N ARG A 39 39.31 6.23 -6.72
CA ARG A 39 40.72 5.87 -6.45
C ARG A 39 40.86 4.82 -5.35
N SER A 40 39.83 4.63 -4.54
CA SER A 40 39.86 3.75 -3.39
C SER A 40 39.27 2.35 -3.66
N HIS A 41 38.78 2.04 -4.85
CA HIS A 41 38.23 0.71 -5.17
C HIS A 41 39.25 -0.42 -4.85
N ILE A 42 40.51 -0.25 -5.20
CA ILE A 42 41.57 -1.24 -4.94
C ILE A 42 41.86 -1.34 -3.43
N VAL A 43 41.90 -0.20 -2.74
CA VAL A 43 42.12 -0.15 -1.26
C VAL A 43 40.96 -0.79 -0.56
N MET A 44 39.73 -0.57 -1.02
CA MET A 44 38.54 -1.10 -0.41
C MET A 44 38.37 -2.59 -0.66
N GLU A 45 38.70 -3.08 -1.84
CA GLU A 45 38.75 -4.51 -2.13
C GLU A 45 39.74 -5.22 -1.19
N HIS A 46 40.89 -4.58 -0.93
CA HIS A 46 41.87 -5.11 0.02
C HIS A 46 41.33 -5.08 1.48
N ILE A 47 40.66 -4.02 1.89
CA ILE A 47 40.00 -3.93 3.23
C ILE A 47 38.94 -5.01 3.36
N LEU A 48 38.08 -5.18 2.36
CA LEU A 48 37.05 -6.23 2.35
C LEU A 48 37.65 -7.63 2.42
N ASN A 49 38.78 -7.88 1.73
CA ASN A 49 39.46 -9.16 1.82
C ASN A 49 40.02 -9.41 3.22
N VAL A 50 40.67 -8.40 3.81
CA VAL A 50 41.20 -8.50 5.19
C VAL A 50 40.07 -8.67 6.20
N MET A 51 38.92 -7.99 6.02
CA MET A 51 37.78 -8.15 6.91
C MET A 51 37.11 -9.54 6.73
N THR A 52 37.07 -10.07 5.50
CA THR A 52 36.63 -11.43 5.24
C THR A 52 37.47 -12.44 6.01
N ASP A 53 38.80 -12.24 6.03
CA ASP A 53 39.73 -13.06 6.78
C ASP A 53 39.61 -12.88 8.30
N LEU A 54 39.27 -11.66 8.76
CA LEU A 54 39.08 -11.34 10.18
C LEU A 54 37.78 -11.94 10.76
N PHE A 55 36.69 -11.87 10.01
CA PHE A 55 35.41 -12.38 10.48
C PHE A 55 35.27 -13.91 10.39
N HIS A 56 36.16 -14.59 9.66
CA HIS A 56 36.18 -16.06 9.52
C HIS A 56 34.78 -16.68 9.35
N LEU A 57 33.96 -16.12 8.44
CA LEU A 57 32.60 -16.63 8.19
C LEU A 57 32.57 -18.14 7.90
N GLY A 58 33.65 -18.65 7.28
CA GLY A 58 33.84 -20.09 7.03
C GLY A 58 34.02 -20.97 8.27
N SER A 59 34.21 -20.39 9.46
CA SER A 59 34.31 -21.11 10.74
C SER A 59 33.00 -21.14 11.51
N LEU A 60 31.97 -20.43 11.03
CA LEU A 60 30.63 -20.41 11.64
C LEU A 60 29.86 -21.69 11.29
N THR A 61 28.99 -22.11 12.19
CA THR A 61 28.02 -23.16 11.89
C THR A 61 27.04 -22.68 10.82
N GLU A 62 26.41 -23.60 10.09
CA GLU A 62 25.38 -23.27 9.09
C GLU A 62 24.26 -22.45 9.70
N GLU A 63 23.85 -22.75 10.93
CA GLU A 63 22.82 -22.01 11.67
C GLU A 63 23.21 -20.55 11.91
N LYS A 64 24.42 -20.28 12.41
CA LYS A 64 24.94 -18.93 12.63
C LYS A 64 25.05 -18.16 11.31
N LEU A 65 25.51 -18.82 10.26
CA LEU A 65 25.60 -18.19 8.95
C LEU A 65 24.21 -17.87 8.38
N SER A 66 23.23 -18.76 8.56
CA SER A 66 21.84 -18.52 8.17
C SER A 66 21.25 -17.30 8.90
N ILE A 67 21.49 -17.15 10.20
CA ILE A 67 21.05 -15.98 10.96
C ILE A 67 21.67 -14.69 10.38
N LEU A 68 22.98 -14.68 10.13
CA LEU A 68 23.66 -13.52 9.55
C LEU A 68 23.17 -13.16 8.15
N LYS A 69 22.85 -14.19 7.32
CA LYS A 69 22.24 -13.98 5.99
C LYS A 69 20.88 -13.31 6.10
N ASN A 70 20.00 -13.77 6.99
CA ASN A 70 18.70 -13.13 7.24
C ASN A 70 18.86 -11.69 7.78
N MET A 71 19.80 -11.46 8.70
CA MET A 71 20.08 -10.12 9.19
C MET A 71 20.65 -9.19 8.13
N ALA A 72 21.32 -9.71 7.09
CA ALA A 72 21.81 -8.89 5.98
C ALA A 72 20.67 -8.25 5.15
N LEU A 73 19.44 -8.77 5.25
CA LEU A 73 18.26 -8.22 4.61
C LEU A 73 17.64 -7.03 5.37
N LEU A 74 18.07 -6.79 6.62
CA LEU A 74 17.52 -5.77 7.49
C LEU A 74 18.01 -4.35 7.14
N PRO A 75 17.29 -3.30 7.62
CA PRO A 75 17.81 -1.94 7.68
C PRO A 75 19.11 -1.87 8.48
N VAL A 76 19.96 -0.89 8.14
CA VAL A 76 21.24 -0.68 8.88
C VAL A 76 21.00 -0.32 10.35
N GLU A 77 19.87 0.33 10.63
CA GLU A 77 19.42 0.69 11.97
C GLU A 77 19.02 -0.52 12.82
N GLY A 78 18.82 -1.67 12.15
CA GLY A 78 18.36 -2.90 12.78
C GLY A 78 16.85 -2.95 12.97
N ILE A 79 16.41 -3.98 13.71
CA ILE A 79 15.01 -4.18 14.11
C ILE A 79 14.94 -4.70 15.55
N GLU A 80 13.76 -4.59 16.16
CA GLU A 80 13.47 -5.22 17.46
C GLU A 80 13.65 -6.74 17.37
N THR A 81 14.22 -7.30 18.42
CA THR A 81 14.57 -8.72 18.47
C THR A 81 13.37 -9.63 18.24
N GLU A 82 12.23 -9.35 18.89
CA GLU A 82 10.99 -10.11 18.73
C GLU A 82 10.52 -10.14 17.26
N THR A 83 10.58 -8.99 16.58
CA THR A 83 10.23 -8.89 15.16
C THR A 83 11.14 -9.76 14.28
N PHE A 84 12.44 -9.84 14.61
CA PHE A 84 13.37 -10.70 13.86
C PHE A 84 13.04 -12.19 14.05
N PHE A 85 12.72 -12.60 15.27
CA PHE A 85 12.30 -13.96 15.57
C PHE A 85 11.03 -14.35 14.83
N ASP A 86 10.03 -13.48 14.83
CA ASP A 86 8.78 -13.70 14.09
C ASP A 86 9.00 -13.85 12.57
N LEU A 87 9.93 -13.09 12.00
CA LEU A 87 10.23 -13.15 10.57
C LEU A 87 11.07 -14.37 10.20
N THR A 88 11.91 -14.90 11.10
CA THR A 88 12.84 -15.99 10.81
C THR A 88 12.39 -17.34 11.36
N GLU A 89 11.33 -17.36 12.19
CA GLU A 89 10.86 -18.56 12.92
C GLU A 89 11.96 -19.18 13.80
N LEU A 90 12.84 -18.32 14.36
CA LEU A 90 13.87 -18.76 15.31
C LEU A 90 13.25 -18.92 16.70
N ASP A 91 13.61 -20.00 17.39
CA ASP A 91 13.10 -20.32 18.73
C ASP A 91 14.15 -20.15 19.82
N ASP A 92 15.44 -20.02 19.48
CA ASP A 92 16.55 -20.02 20.43
C ASP A 92 17.36 -18.71 20.39
N PHE A 93 17.36 -18.00 21.52
CA PHE A 93 18.12 -16.79 21.69
C PHE A 93 19.64 -17.05 21.88
N MET A 94 20.02 -18.24 22.31
CA MET A 94 21.43 -18.58 22.63
C MET A 94 22.36 -18.35 21.43
N VAL A 95 21.93 -18.66 20.23
CA VAL A 95 22.74 -18.50 19.01
C VAL A 95 22.94 -17.02 18.68
N ILE A 96 21.93 -16.18 18.93
CA ILE A 96 22.02 -14.72 18.78
C ILE A 96 23.00 -14.16 19.82
N ASP A 97 22.92 -14.58 21.10
CA ASP A 97 23.84 -14.16 22.16
C ASP A 97 25.30 -14.52 21.83
N GLU A 98 25.55 -15.73 21.32
CA GLU A 98 26.90 -16.12 20.87
C GLU A 98 27.41 -15.24 19.71
N LEU A 99 26.53 -14.80 18.80
CA LEU A 99 26.88 -13.87 17.72
C LEU A 99 27.10 -12.44 18.22
N ILE A 100 26.37 -12.01 19.28
CA ILE A 100 26.60 -10.73 19.97
C ILE A 100 27.94 -10.77 20.70
N ASP A 101 28.22 -11.82 21.49
CA ASP A 101 29.48 -11.99 22.25
C ASP A 101 30.70 -12.04 21.31
N SER A 102 30.55 -12.67 20.15
CA SER A 102 31.58 -12.68 19.11
C SER A 102 31.60 -11.43 18.23
N SER A 103 30.72 -10.46 18.52
CA SER A 103 30.61 -9.15 17.88
C SER A 103 30.27 -9.19 16.38
N PHE A 104 29.61 -10.24 15.92
CA PHE A 104 28.99 -10.27 14.60
C PHE A 104 27.70 -9.43 14.58
N ILE A 105 26.91 -9.47 15.67
CA ILE A 105 25.67 -8.75 15.85
C ILE A 105 25.89 -7.61 16.84
N GLN A 106 25.36 -6.44 16.54
CA GLN A 106 25.26 -5.32 17.46
C GLN A 106 23.90 -5.36 18.15
N TYR A 107 23.89 -5.23 19.48
CA TYR A 107 22.67 -5.23 20.27
C TYR A 107 22.56 -3.96 21.11
N ASN A 108 21.42 -3.30 21.00
CA ASN A 108 21.10 -2.14 21.81
C ASN A 108 20.17 -2.55 22.96
N TYR A 109 20.74 -2.64 24.17
CA TYR A 109 20.01 -3.05 25.39
C TYR A 109 18.89 -2.09 25.83
N ILE A 110 18.88 -0.84 25.33
CA ILE A 110 17.85 0.15 25.71
C ILE A 110 16.61 0.01 24.81
N THR A 111 16.81 -0.26 23.54
CA THR A 111 15.74 -0.32 22.52
C THR A 111 15.40 -1.73 22.09
N ASP A 112 16.06 -2.74 22.63
CA ASP A 112 15.94 -4.15 22.23
C ASP A 112 16.11 -4.38 20.72
N VAL A 113 17.06 -3.66 20.11
CA VAL A 113 17.31 -3.69 18.66
C VAL A 113 18.58 -4.45 18.36
N ILE A 114 18.49 -5.40 17.41
CA ILE A 114 19.64 -6.08 16.81
C ILE A 114 19.93 -5.50 15.42
N SER A 115 21.19 -5.37 15.09
CA SER A 115 21.63 -4.89 13.76
C SER A 115 22.92 -5.57 13.33
N LEU A 116 23.15 -5.58 12.01
CA LEU A 116 24.35 -6.15 11.41
C LEU A 116 25.24 -5.03 10.86
N HIS A 117 26.52 -5.10 11.16
CA HIS A 117 27.45 -4.09 10.64
C HIS A 117 27.51 -4.21 9.09
N PRO A 118 27.46 -3.08 8.31
CA PRO A 118 27.46 -3.10 6.85
C PRO A 118 28.62 -3.87 6.20
N LEU A 119 29.79 -3.94 6.87
CA LEU A 119 30.93 -4.73 6.39
C LEU A 119 30.63 -6.23 6.37
N ILE A 120 29.89 -6.75 7.36
CA ILE A 120 29.49 -8.15 7.40
C ILE A 120 28.50 -8.44 6.28
N VAL A 121 27.54 -7.55 6.03
CA VAL A 121 26.62 -7.63 4.90
C VAL A 121 27.39 -7.75 3.57
N ASN A 122 28.35 -6.84 3.34
CA ASN A 122 29.17 -6.86 2.13
C ASN A 122 30.02 -8.14 2.02
N THR A 123 30.51 -8.67 3.16
CA THR A 123 31.29 -9.89 3.18
C THR A 123 30.41 -11.12 2.83
N ILE A 124 29.19 -11.18 3.36
CA ILE A 124 28.21 -12.22 3.01
C ILE A 124 27.91 -12.18 1.52
N GLN A 125 27.56 -10.99 1.00
CA GLN A 125 27.22 -10.81 -0.41
C GLN A 125 28.40 -11.16 -1.36
N LYS A 126 29.63 -10.88 -0.95
CA LYS A 126 30.82 -11.21 -1.75
C LYS A 126 31.09 -12.72 -1.78
N ASN A 127 30.94 -13.40 -0.65
CA ASN A 127 31.20 -14.85 -0.53
C ASN A 127 30.07 -15.69 -1.10
N ASP A 128 28.85 -15.18 -1.04
CA ASP A 128 27.63 -15.84 -1.51
C ASP A 128 26.71 -14.79 -2.15
N PRO A 129 26.88 -14.51 -3.46
CA PRO A 129 26.05 -13.54 -4.16
C PRO A 129 24.56 -13.87 -4.17
N ASP A 130 24.22 -15.15 -4.06
CA ASP A 130 22.85 -15.67 -4.11
C ASP A 130 22.26 -15.97 -2.72
N PHE A 131 22.91 -15.51 -1.63
CA PHE A 131 22.51 -15.78 -0.24
C PHE A 131 21.04 -15.48 0.07
N VAL A 132 20.42 -14.58 -0.70
CA VAL A 132 18.98 -14.24 -0.56
C VAL A 132 18.09 -15.45 -0.79
N ASP A 133 18.54 -16.40 -1.62
CA ASP A 133 17.80 -17.64 -1.90
C ASP A 133 17.72 -18.57 -0.68
N ASP A 134 18.64 -18.42 0.28
CA ASP A 134 18.62 -19.13 1.56
C ASP A 134 17.67 -18.46 2.60
N CYS A 135 17.22 -17.22 2.36
CA CYS A 135 16.41 -16.43 3.28
C CYS A 135 14.89 -16.52 3.01
N GLN A 136 14.43 -17.61 2.37
CA GLN A 136 13.03 -17.75 1.94
C GLN A 136 12.01 -17.70 3.09
N ILE A 137 12.37 -18.17 4.29
CA ILE A 137 11.49 -18.11 5.47
C ILE A 137 11.21 -16.66 5.83
N TYR A 138 12.24 -15.84 5.95
CA TYR A 138 12.13 -14.41 6.21
C TYR A 138 11.24 -13.72 5.16
N ILE A 139 11.51 -13.94 3.87
CA ILE A 139 10.80 -13.30 2.78
C ILE A 139 9.33 -13.75 2.74
N ARG A 140 9.06 -15.03 2.96
CA ARG A 140 7.70 -15.58 3.06
C ARG A 140 6.92 -14.94 4.20
N ASN A 141 7.53 -14.82 5.38
CA ASN A 141 6.87 -14.23 6.55
C ASN A 141 6.67 -12.73 6.38
N LEU A 142 7.62 -12.00 5.82
CA LEU A 142 7.47 -10.59 5.44
C LEU A 142 6.32 -10.42 4.43
N THR A 143 6.23 -11.29 3.42
CA THR A 143 5.13 -11.31 2.43
C THR A 143 3.79 -11.61 3.09
N ARG A 144 3.73 -12.55 4.03
CA ARG A 144 2.52 -12.88 4.80
C ARG A 144 2.05 -11.70 5.64
N GLN A 145 2.95 -11.00 6.31
CA GLN A 145 2.61 -9.80 7.07
C GLN A 145 2.08 -8.69 6.15
N LEU A 146 2.67 -8.48 4.97
CA LEU A 146 2.16 -7.54 3.96
C LEU A 146 0.76 -7.92 3.48
N SER A 147 0.44 -9.20 3.31
CA SER A 147 -0.91 -9.64 2.91
C SER A 147 -1.99 -9.33 3.95
N SER A 148 -1.60 -9.09 5.20
CA SER A 148 -2.49 -8.72 6.32
C SER A 148 -2.39 -7.24 6.70
N PHE A 149 -1.78 -6.42 5.86
CA PHE A 149 -1.41 -5.02 6.14
C PHE A 149 -2.60 -4.16 6.62
N THR A 150 -3.79 -4.35 6.06
CA THR A 150 -4.99 -3.59 6.41
C THR A 150 -5.37 -3.70 7.89
N HIS A 151 -5.09 -4.85 8.51
CA HIS A 151 -5.45 -5.15 9.90
C HIS A 151 -4.43 -4.66 10.93
N LEU A 152 -3.27 -4.17 10.50
CA LEU A 152 -2.20 -3.71 11.38
C LEU A 152 -2.46 -2.30 11.93
N LYS A 153 -1.91 -2.02 13.11
CA LYS A 153 -1.89 -0.67 13.69
C LYS A 153 -0.92 0.24 12.95
N SER A 154 -1.09 1.55 13.05
CA SER A 154 -0.28 2.54 12.31
C SER A 154 1.24 2.43 12.58
N ALA A 155 1.66 2.08 13.80
CA ALA A 155 3.07 1.87 14.12
C ALA A 155 3.62 0.62 13.40
N GLU A 156 2.90 -0.50 13.49
CA GLU A 156 3.24 -1.78 12.84
C GLU A 156 3.31 -1.61 11.31
N LYS A 157 2.36 -0.89 10.71
CA LYS A 157 2.35 -0.56 9.27
C LYS A 157 3.64 0.17 8.86
N ARG A 158 4.10 1.15 9.64
CA ARG A 158 5.33 1.90 9.32
C ARG A 158 6.57 1.02 9.41
N THR A 159 6.70 0.22 10.46
CA THR A 159 7.82 -0.71 10.62
C THR A 159 7.86 -1.71 9.48
N LEU A 160 6.73 -2.33 9.16
CA LEU A 160 6.62 -3.32 8.09
C LEU A 160 6.97 -2.71 6.72
N LEU A 161 6.48 -1.51 6.41
CA LEU A 161 6.84 -0.82 5.15
C LEU A 161 8.32 -0.49 5.09
N SER A 162 8.95 -0.08 6.20
CA SER A 162 10.40 0.19 6.25
C SER A 162 11.21 -1.07 5.94
N LEU A 163 10.87 -2.20 6.55
CA LEU A 163 11.51 -3.50 6.29
C LEU A 163 11.35 -3.93 4.84
N ALA A 164 10.11 -3.87 4.35
CA ALA A 164 9.76 -4.27 2.99
C ALA A 164 10.44 -3.36 1.94
N GLU A 165 10.57 -2.07 2.20
CA GLU A 165 11.24 -1.13 1.29
C GLU A 165 12.74 -1.42 1.19
N VAL A 166 13.41 -1.72 2.30
CA VAL A 166 14.85 -2.09 2.30
C VAL A 166 15.05 -3.37 1.50
N TYR A 167 14.23 -4.39 1.73
CA TYR A 167 14.29 -5.62 0.94
C TYR A 167 14.04 -5.35 -0.55
N TYR A 168 12.98 -4.62 -0.89
CA TYR A 168 12.62 -4.28 -2.28
C TYR A 168 13.73 -3.55 -3.02
N LEU A 169 14.35 -2.56 -2.40
CA LEU A 169 15.35 -1.70 -3.05
C LEU A 169 16.71 -2.36 -3.22
N LYS A 170 17.11 -3.22 -2.28
CA LYS A 170 18.46 -3.79 -2.26
C LYS A 170 18.53 -5.21 -2.80
N TRP A 171 17.53 -6.04 -2.52
CA TRP A 171 17.63 -7.49 -2.65
C TRP A 171 16.59 -8.12 -3.56
N CYS A 172 15.40 -7.51 -3.70
CA CYS A 172 14.29 -8.06 -4.46
C CYS A 172 14.62 -8.14 -5.96
N SER A 173 14.51 -9.33 -6.53
CA SER A 173 14.74 -9.60 -7.94
C SER A 173 13.52 -10.28 -8.57
N PRO A 174 12.92 -9.69 -9.63
CA PRO A 174 11.80 -10.32 -10.33
C PRO A 174 12.15 -11.68 -10.97
N SER A 175 13.43 -12.06 -11.07
CA SER A 175 13.86 -13.38 -11.53
C SER A 175 13.57 -14.49 -10.52
N ARG A 176 13.34 -14.13 -9.24
CA ARG A 176 12.97 -15.08 -8.20
C ARG A 176 11.47 -15.18 -8.10
N SER A 177 10.92 -16.36 -8.24
CA SER A 177 9.46 -16.59 -8.22
C SER A 177 8.79 -16.18 -6.90
N PHE A 178 9.49 -16.26 -5.78
CA PHE A 178 8.99 -15.85 -4.47
C PHE A 178 8.97 -14.31 -4.26
N ASP A 179 9.70 -13.55 -5.08
CA ASP A 179 9.68 -12.09 -5.02
C ASP A 179 8.44 -11.47 -5.72
N ILE A 180 7.80 -12.21 -6.62
CA ILE A 180 6.61 -11.71 -7.33
C ILE A 180 5.44 -11.45 -6.36
N PRO A 181 5.01 -12.42 -5.51
CA PRO A 181 3.97 -12.15 -4.51
C PRO A 181 4.35 -11.06 -3.51
N PHE A 182 5.63 -11.00 -3.11
CA PHE A 182 6.12 -9.93 -2.24
C PHE A 182 5.91 -8.56 -2.88
N MET A 183 6.29 -8.38 -4.16
CA MET A 183 6.09 -7.13 -4.89
C MET A 183 4.61 -6.76 -5.01
N GLU A 184 3.72 -7.73 -5.26
CA GLU A 184 2.28 -7.52 -5.33
C GLU A 184 1.73 -6.97 -4.02
N TYR A 185 2.00 -7.64 -2.90
CA TYR A 185 1.51 -7.20 -1.59
C TYR A 185 2.17 -5.90 -1.12
N LEU A 186 3.44 -5.65 -1.48
CA LEU A 186 4.06 -4.36 -1.21
C LEU A 186 3.38 -3.22 -1.97
N ALA A 187 3.00 -3.45 -3.24
CA ALA A 187 2.24 -2.45 -4.01
C ALA A 187 0.86 -2.19 -3.39
N GLU A 188 0.17 -3.24 -2.91
CA GLU A 188 -1.10 -3.11 -2.19
C GLU A 188 -0.92 -2.34 -0.88
N ALA A 189 0.11 -2.66 -0.08
CA ALA A 189 0.43 -1.96 1.15
C ALA A 189 0.74 -0.47 0.92
N TYR A 190 1.50 -0.14 -0.12
CA TYR A 190 1.73 1.26 -0.49
C TYR A 190 0.44 1.98 -0.89
N ALA A 191 -0.47 1.33 -1.62
CA ALA A 191 -1.75 1.93 -1.99
C ALA A 191 -2.63 2.19 -0.76
N GLU A 192 -2.67 1.25 0.17
CA GLU A 192 -3.37 1.37 1.45
C GLU A 192 -2.80 2.51 2.31
N TYR A 193 -1.48 2.69 2.28
CA TYR A 193 -0.77 3.75 2.98
C TYR A 193 -0.71 5.07 2.18
N PHE A 194 -1.54 5.20 1.12
CA PHE A 194 -1.66 6.38 0.24
C PHE A 194 -0.39 6.73 -0.57
N ILE A 195 0.60 5.86 -0.66
CA ILE A 195 1.84 6.05 -1.46
C ILE A 195 1.63 5.45 -2.86
N ARG A 196 0.66 6.01 -3.60
CA ARG A 196 0.14 5.43 -4.86
C ARG A 196 1.17 5.39 -5.99
N ASP A 197 2.07 6.37 -6.08
CA ASP A 197 3.09 6.40 -7.12
C ASP A 197 4.07 5.21 -7.02
N LYS A 198 4.50 4.85 -5.80
CA LYS A 198 5.33 3.65 -5.58
C LYS A 198 4.56 2.37 -5.91
N SER A 199 3.29 2.31 -5.54
CA SER A 199 2.40 1.20 -5.87
C SER A 199 2.30 0.98 -7.39
N ILE A 200 2.03 2.04 -8.14
CA ILE A 200 1.97 2.02 -9.62
C ILE A 200 3.32 1.60 -10.22
N ALA A 201 4.42 2.13 -9.70
CA ALA A 201 5.76 1.81 -10.21
C ALA A 201 6.08 0.32 -10.07
N ILE A 202 5.72 -0.31 -8.95
CA ILE A 202 5.90 -1.75 -8.74
C ILE A 202 5.05 -2.55 -9.72
N MET A 203 3.77 -2.22 -9.90
CA MET A 203 2.89 -2.92 -10.83
C MET A 203 3.36 -2.80 -12.28
N LYS A 204 3.87 -1.63 -12.68
CA LYS A 204 4.50 -1.44 -13.99
C LYS A 204 5.76 -2.29 -14.15
N ARG A 205 6.59 -2.43 -13.11
CA ARG A 205 7.75 -3.32 -13.14
C ARG A 205 7.33 -4.78 -13.30
N LEU A 206 6.25 -5.22 -12.63
CA LEU A 206 5.72 -6.57 -12.81
C LEU A 206 5.21 -6.83 -14.23
N LEU A 207 4.62 -5.83 -14.90
CA LEU A 207 4.22 -5.94 -16.31
C LEU A 207 5.41 -6.16 -17.26
N THR A 208 6.61 -5.67 -16.94
CA THR A 208 7.81 -5.91 -17.77
C THR A 208 8.26 -7.37 -17.82
N LEU A 209 7.75 -8.22 -16.93
CA LEU A 209 8.03 -9.65 -16.88
C LEU A 209 7.18 -10.47 -17.88
N ASN A 210 6.35 -9.81 -18.69
CA ASN A 210 5.43 -10.46 -19.61
C ASN A 210 4.54 -11.52 -18.93
N PRO A 211 3.79 -11.16 -17.87
CA PRO A 211 2.94 -12.11 -17.16
C PRO A 211 1.84 -12.63 -18.07
N GLU A 212 1.27 -13.79 -17.69
CA GLU A 212 0.10 -14.36 -18.38
C GLU A 212 -1.02 -13.32 -18.55
N PRO A 213 -1.78 -13.34 -19.65
CA PRO A 213 -2.73 -12.28 -20.01
C PRO A 213 -3.75 -11.95 -18.90
N LEU A 214 -4.22 -12.96 -18.16
CA LEU A 214 -5.15 -12.76 -17.04
C LEU A 214 -4.49 -11.95 -15.91
N LYS A 215 -3.25 -12.28 -15.58
CA LYS A 215 -2.47 -11.59 -14.55
C LYS A 215 -2.05 -10.18 -15.00
N ALA A 216 -1.64 -10.03 -16.26
CA ALA A 216 -1.35 -8.72 -16.86
C ALA A 216 -2.59 -7.81 -16.81
N SER A 217 -3.77 -8.34 -17.15
CA SER A 217 -5.04 -7.63 -17.03
C SER A 217 -5.31 -7.16 -15.60
N TRP A 218 -5.01 -7.99 -14.59
CA TRP A 218 -5.14 -7.60 -13.20
C TRP A 218 -4.19 -6.46 -12.82
N TYR A 219 -2.93 -6.46 -13.28
CA TYR A 219 -2.00 -5.36 -13.03
C TYR A 219 -2.49 -4.06 -13.67
N HIS A 220 -2.95 -4.09 -14.92
CA HIS A 220 -3.54 -2.92 -15.59
C HIS A 220 -4.78 -2.40 -14.87
N TYR A 221 -5.69 -3.29 -14.44
CA TYR A 221 -6.82 -2.90 -13.60
C TYR A 221 -6.35 -2.22 -12.31
N TYR A 222 -5.35 -2.78 -11.65
CA TYR A 222 -4.85 -2.25 -10.39
C TYR A 222 -4.26 -0.85 -10.57
N ILE A 223 -3.43 -0.65 -11.60
CA ILE A 223 -2.88 0.66 -11.97
C ILE A 223 -4.01 1.63 -12.26
N SER A 224 -5.02 1.24 -13.05
CA SER A 224 -6.16 2.09 -13.38
C SER A 224 -6.92 2.54 -12.13
N ASN A 225 -7.10 1.67 -11.13
CA ASN A 225 -7.72 2.03 -9.86
C ASN A 225 -6.88 3.02 -9.05
N GLN A 226 -5.55 2.90 -9.04
CA GLN A 226 -4.70 3.89 -8.37
C GLN A 226 -4.74 5.25 -9.10
N LEU A 227 -4.72 5.26 -10.44
CA LEU A 227 -4.84 6.48 -11.25
C LEU A 227 -6.19 7.19 -11.03
N ARG A 228 -7.27 6.43 -10.87
CA ARG A 228 -8.58 6.99 -10.48
C ARG A 228 -8.50 7.73 -9.14
N CYS A 229 -7.82 7.15 -8.16
CA CYS A 229 -7.64 7.79 -6.86
C CYS A 229 -6.70 9.01 -6.89
N LEU A 230 -5.84 9.12 -7.91
CA LEU A 230 -4.98 10.28 -8.18
C LEU A 230 -5.64 11.29 -9.13
N GLU A 231 -6.89 11.04 -9.55
CA GLU A 231 -7.64 11.87 -10.50
C GLU A 231 -6.95 12.03 -11.88
N GLN A 232 -6.14 11.01 -12.27
CA GLN A 232 -5.43 10.97 -13.55
C GLN A 232 -6.25 10.18 -14.58
N TYR A 233 -7.33 10.79 -15.08
CA TYR A 233 -8.38 10.09 -15.84
C TYR A 233 -7.96 9.61 -17.24
N ASP A 234 -7.05 10.31 -17.91
CA ASP A 234 -6.49 9.87 -19.20
C ASP A 234 -5.71 8.54 -19.04
N GLY A 235 -4.88 8.47 -18.00
CA GLY A 235 -4.16 7.24 -17.64
C GLY A 235 -5.10 6.12 -17.22
N LEU A 236 -6.12 6.43 -16.41
CA LEU A 236 -7.17 5.50 -16.02
C LEU A 236 -7.83 4.84 -17.25
N SER A 237 -8.25 5.65 -18.23
CA SER A 237 -8.91 5.15 -19.44
C SER A 237 -8.02 4.20 -20.24
N SER A 238 -6.74 4.58 -20.41
CA SER A 238 -5.75 3.80 -21.15
C SER A 238 -5.48 2.44 -20.49
N GLU A 239 -5.23 2.44 -19.19
CA GLU A 239 -4.94 1.20 -18.44
C GLU A 239 -6.17 0.28 -18.35
N ALA A 240 -7.37 0.83 -18.16
CA ALA A 240 -8.62 0.05 -18.18
C ALA A 240 -8.89 -0.60 -19.53
N ALA A 241 -8.62 0.11 -20.63
CA ALA A 241 -8.75 -0.43 -22.00
C ALA A 241 -7.74 -1.57 -22.26
N LEU A 242 -6.50 -1.42 -21.82
CA LEU A 242 -5.48 -2.49 -21.91
C LEU A 242 -5.93 -3.72 -21.13
N SER A 243 -6.43 -3.53 -19.88
CA SER A 243 -6.98 -4.61 -19.07
C SER A 243 -8.08 -5.40 -19.81
N LEU A 244 -9.04 -4.73 -20.42
CA LEU A 244 -10.11 -5.37 -21.19
C LEU A 244 -9.59 -6.08 -22.45
N SER A 245 -8.64 -5.48 -23.16
CA SER A 245 -8.10 -6.04 -24.40
C SER A 245 -7.43 -7.39 -24.18
N LEU A 246 -6.72 -7.55 -23.08
CA LEU A 246 -6.03 -8.79 -22.71
C LEU A 246 -6.99 -9.94 -22.38
N LEU A 247 -8.23 -9.63 -21.98
CA LEU A 247 -9.24 -10.64 -21.64
C LEU A 247 -10.04 -11.14 -22.83
N LYS A 248 -9.99 -10.43 -23.97
CA LYS A 248 -10.90 -10.65 -25.11
C LYS A 248 -10.84 -12.09 -25.62
N ASP A 249 -9.64 -12.59 -25.85
CA ASP A 249 -9.41 -13.88 -26.50
C ASP A 249 -9.18 -15.05 -25.51
N LEU A 250 -9.29 -14.78 -24.21
CA LEU A 250 -9.18 -15.82 -23.20
C LEU A 250 -10.44 -16.71 -23.17
N PRO A 251 -10.30 -18.00 -22.85
CA PRO A 251 -11.44 -18.89 -22.65
C PRO A 251 -12.31 -18.40 -21.48
N ASP A 252 -13.59 -18.72 -21.54
CA ASP A 252 -14.50 -18.36 -20.44
C ASP A 252 -14.17 -19.16 -19.18
N SER A 253 -13.94 -18.42 -18.10
CA SER A 253 -13.68 -18.94 -16.78
C SER A 253 -14.25 -18.01 -15.71
N LEU A 254 -14.35 -18.48 -14.48
CA LEU A 254 -14.79 -17.67 -13.34
C LEU A 254 -13.85 -16.48 -13.14
N GLU A 255 -12.54 -16.73 -13.19
CA GLU A 255 -11.50 -15.72 -13.01
C GLU A 255 -11.56 -14.64 -14.09
N LYS A 256 -11.75 -15.05 -15.36
CA LYS A 256 -11.96 -14.10 -16.47
C LYS A 256 -13.17 -13.22 -16.23
N LYS A 257 -14.32 -13.79 -15.85
CA LYS A 257 -15.54 -13.03 -15.58
C LYS A 257 -15.37 -12.04 -14.43
N GLN A 258 -14.70 -12.47 -13.35
CA GLN A 258 -14.38 -11.60 -12.23
C GLN A 258 -13.45 -10.44 -12.65
N GLN A 259 -12.43 -10.74 -13.45
CA GLN A 259 -11.51 -9.72 -13.94
C GLN A 259 -12.19 -8.77 -14.93
N LEU A 260 -13.05 -9.26 -15.83
CA LEU A 260 -13.89 -8.44 -16.70
C LEU A 260 -14.76 -7.48 -15.89
N SER A 261 -15.38 -7.93 -14.79
CA SER A 261 -16.22 -7.08 -13.96
C SER A 261 -15.45 -5.92 -13.34
N ARG A 262 -14.19 -6.16 -12.93
CA ARG A 262 -13.29 -5.13 -12.39
C ARG A 262 -12.91 -4.12 -13.48
N SER A 263 -12.51 -4.61 -14.66
CA SER A 263 -12.08 -3.78 -15.78
C SER A 263 -13.23 -2.93 -16.33
N TYR A 264 -14.44 -3.48 -16.42
CA TYR A 264 -15.64 -2.71 -16.78
C TYR A 264 -15.94 -1.61 -15.75
N SER A 265 -15.76 -1.88 -14.46
CA SER A 265 -15.93 -0.84 -13.43
C SER A 265 -14.98 0.33 -13.64
N MET A 266 -13.71 0.07 -14.02
CA MET A 266 -12.74 1.13 -14.32
C MET A 266 -13.08 1.90 -15.58
N MET A 267 -13.54 1.23 -16.64
CA MET A 267 -14.05 1.91 -17.85
C MET A 267 -15.28 2.77 -17.54
N GLY A 268 -16.19 2.28 -16.68
CA GLY A 268 -17.32 3.07 -16.20
C GLY A 268 -16.85 4.38 -15.54
N TRP A 269 -15.86 4.33 -14.67
CA TRP A 269 -15.27 5.52 -14.06
C TRP A 269 -14.57 6.42 -15.08
N ALA A 270 -13.82 5.85 -16.04
CA ALA A 270 -13.18 6.63 -17.10
C ALA A 270 -14.24 7.42 -17.90
N LYS A 271 -15.34 6.78 -18.27
CA LYS A 271 -16.45 7.41 -19.00
C LYS A 271 -17.24 8.42 -18.18
N TYR A 272 -17.42 8.15 -16.88
CA TYR A 272 -18.04 9.09 -15.94
C TYR A 272 -17.30 10.43 -15.88
N HIS A 273 -15.96 10.40 -15.84
CA HIS A 273 -15.13 11.60 -15.75
C HIS A 273 -14.92 12.32 -17.10
N THR A 274 -15.35 11.71 -18.21
CA THR A 274 -15.41 12.37 -19.53
C THR A 274 -16.84 12.76 -19.90
N ASP A 275 -17.76 12.77 -18.93
CA ASP A 275 -19.18 13.11 -19.08
C ASP A 275 -19.96 12.24 -20.10
N ASP A 276 -19.41 11.07 -20.47
CA ASP A 276 -20.10 10.09 -21.33
C ASP A 276 -20.92 9.14 -20.44
N PHE A 277 -22.01 9.69 -19.87
CA PHE A 277 -22.79 9.01 -18.84
C PHE A 277 -23.53 7.76 -19.36
N GLU A 278 -23.96 7.75 -20.62
CA GLU A 278 -24.60 6.58 -21.24
C GLU A 278 -23.63 5.39 -21.30
N GLN A 279 -22.41 5.61 -21.76
CA GLN A 279 -21.39 4.56 -21.78
C GLN A 279 -20.95 4.18 -20.35
N ALA A 280 -20.80 5.16 -19.44
CA ALA A 280 -20.47 4.91 -18.03
C ALA A 280 -21.49 3.97 -17.40
N PHE A 281 -22.79 4.23 -17.58
CA PHE A 281 -23.88 3.39 -17.08
C PHE A 281 -23.83 1.99 -17.67
N SER A 282 -23.65 1.87 -18.98
CA SER A 282 -23.51 0.58 -19.66
C SER A 282 -22.37 -0.26 -19.09
N TYR A 283 -21.19 0.33 -18.86
CA TYR A 283 -20.05 -0.37 -18.27
C TYR A 283 -20.31 -0.79 -16.83
N PHE A 284 -20.94 0.04 -16.00
CA PHE A 284 -21.25 -0.32 -14.62
C PHE A 284 -22.31 -1.43 -14.55
N GLU A 285 -23.31 -1.44 -15.45
CA GLU A 285 -24.31 -2.51 -15.54
C GLU A 285 -23.68 -3.84 -15.97
N HIS A 286 -22.76 -3.84 -16.95
CA HIS A 286 -22.01 -5.05 -17.30
C HIS A 286 -21.18 -5.55 -16.11
N SER A 287 -20.53 -4.64 -15.36
CA SER A 287 -19.81 -4.99 -14.15
C SER A 287 -20.74 -5.59 -13.09
N LEU A 288 -21.89 -4.97 -12.85
CA LEU A 288 -22.90 -5.43 -11.89
C LEU A 288 -23.42 -6.83 -12.25
N GLN A 289 -23.76 -7.06 -13.51
CA GLN A 289 -24.25 -8.35 -13.97
C GLN A 289 -23.21 -9.45 -13.73
N LEU A 290 -21.95 -9.24 -14.14
CA LEU A 290 -20.87 -10.21 -13.93
C LEU A 290 -20.61 -10.49 -12.46
N ARG A 291 -20.70 -9.46 -11.61
CA ARG A 291 -20.54 -9.64 -10.14
C ARG A 291 -21.66 -10.49 -9.55
N LYS A 292 -22.91 -10.28 -9.98
CA LYS A 292 -24.04 -11.12 -9.56
C LYS A 292 -23.90 -12.58 -10.01
N GLU A 293 -23.30 -12.82 -11.18
CA GLU A 293 -23.07 -14.18 -11.69
C GLU A 293 -21.92 -14.91 -10.97
N THR A 294 -20.92 -14.17 -10.46
CA THR A 294 -19.64 -14.75 -10.03
C THR A 294 -19.34 -14.62 -8.55
N LEU A 295 -20.11 -13.82 -7.81
CA LEU A 295 -19.89 -13.55 -6.39
C LEU A 295 -21.13 -13.94 -5.58
N SER A 296 -20.93 -14.20 -4.28
CA SER A 296 -22.05 -14.40 -3.36
C SER A 296 -22.91 -13.12 -3.24
N ASP A 297 -24.19 -13.27 -2.98
CA ASP A 297 -25.13 -12.16 -2.89
C ASP A 297 -24.74 -11.12 -1.81
N ASP A 298 -24.05 -11.53 -0.77
CA ASP A 298 -23.56 -10.68 0.31
C ASP A 298 -22.16 -10.09 0.04
N ASN A 299 -21.65 -10.16 -1.21
CA ASN A 299 -20.35 -9.58 -1.52
C ASN A 299 -20.44 -8.06 -1.67
N VAL A 300 -19.58 -7.34 -0.95
CA VAL A 300 -19.49 -5.87 -0.94
C VAL A 300 -19.35 -5.24 -2.32
N LEU A 301 -18.70 -5.94 -3.26
CA LEU A 301 -18.50 -5.44 -4.63
C LEU A 301 -19.80 -5.31 -5.41
N ILE A 302 -20.85 -6.09 -5.08
CA ILE A 302 -22.17 -5.93 -5.68
C ILE A 302 -22.84 -4.65 -5.19
N ALA A 303 -22.74 -4.35 -3.89
CA ALA A 303 -23.25 -3.11 -3.32
C ALA A 303 -22.58 -1.88 -3.94
N TRP A 304 -21.25 -1.92 -4.10
CA TRP A 304 -20.50 -0.87 -4.79
C TRP A 304 -20.90 -0.72 -6.26
N ALA A 305 -21.23 -1.82 -6.97
CA ALA A 305 -21.68 -1.72 -8.36
C ALA A 305 -23.01 -0.99 -8.46
N TYR A 306 -23.96 -1.28 -7.57
CA TYR A 306 -25.24 -0.53 -7.50
C TYR A 306 -25.00 0.94 -7.19
N PHE A 307 -24.12 1.26 -6.22
CA PHE A 307 -23.79 2.64 -5.88
C PHE A 307 -23.18 3.41 -7.07
N ASN A 308 -22.26 2.78 -7.82
CA ASN A 308 -21.65 3.39 -8.99
C ASN A 308 -22.67 3.64 -10.12
N SER A 309 -23.54 2.67 -10.40
CA SER A 309 -24.63 2.85 -11.37
C SER A 309 -25.59 3.97 -10.94
N ALA A 310 -25.92 4.06 -9.63
CA ALA A 310 -26.77 5.13 -9.10
C ALA A 310 -26.13 6.51 -9.30
N SER A 311 -24.83 6.63 -9.07
CA SER A 311 -24.10 7.90 -9.26
C SER A 311 -24.16 8.41 -10.70
N VAL A 312 -24.12 7.50 -11.70
CA VAL A 312 -24.29 7.85 -13.10
C VAL A 312 -25.72 8.25 -13.41
N LEU A 313 -26.71 7.50 -12.90
CA LEU A 313 -28.13 7.81 -13.08
C LEU A 313 -28.49 9.20 -12.54
N THR A 314 -27.86 9.61 -11.42
CA THR A 314 -28.00 10.96 -10.89
C THR A 314 -27.52 12.01 -11.90
N LYS A 315 -26.35 11.78 -12.55
CA LYS A 315 -25.84 12.69 -13.61
C LYS A 315 -26.72 12.71 -14.86
N MET A 316 -27.33 11.57 -15.20
CA MET A 316 -28.30 11.46 -16.29
C MET A 316 -29.67 12.07 -15.96
N LYS A 317 -29.88 12.51 -14.71
CA LYS A 317 -31.16 13.01 -14.18
C LYS A 317 -32.30 11.97 -14.18
N GLU A 318 -31.94 10.69 -14.15
CA GLU A 318 -32.88 9.58 -13.93
C GLU A 318 -33.08 9.36 -12.43
N THR A 319 -33.62 10.39 -11.75
CA THR A 319 -33.57 10.54 -10.30
C THR A 319 -34.28 9.40 -9.55
N GLU A 320 -35.48 8.97 -9.97
CA GLU A 320 -36.20 7.90 -9.31
C GLU A 320 -35.46 6.55 -9.39
N LYS A 321 -34.84 6.30 -10.53
CA LYS A 321 -34.04 5.08 -10.73
C LYS A 321 -32.75 5.12 -9.92
N ALA A 322 -32.09 6.29 -9.85
CA ALA A 322 -30.93 6.50 -8.99
C ALA A 322 -31.24 6.18 -7.53
N ILE A 323 -32.37 6.67 -7.00
CA ILE A 323 -32.81 6.38 -5.62
C ILE A 323 -32.96 4.87 -5.40
N GLN A 324 -33.63 4.14 -6.32
CA GLN A 324 -33.79 2.69 -6.21
C GLN A 324 -32.44 1.95 -6.13
N TYR A 325 -31.47 2.37 -6.93
CA TYR A 325 -30.14 1.76 -6.96
C TYR A 325 -29.33 2.10 -5.69
N TYR A 326 -29.42 3.33 -5.16
CA TYR A 326 -28.83 3.67 -3.86
C TYR A 326 -29.46 2.90 -2.72
N GLU A 327 -30.79 2.76 -2.68
CA GLU A 327 -31.49 1.96 -1.67
C GLU A 327 -31.07 0.49 -1.70
N GLU A 328 -30.87 -0.08 -2.89
CA GLU A 328 -30.36 -1.45 -3.01
C GLU A 328 -28.91 -1.57 -2.55
N ALA A 329 -28.07 -0.58 -2.85
CA ALA A 329 -26.70 -0.53 -2.33
C ALA A 329 -26.68 -0.47 -0.78
N ILE A 330 -27.48 0.41 -0.18
CA ILE A 330 -27.60 0.57 1.28
C ILE A 330 -28.06 -0.74 1.92
N ARG A 331 -29.11 -1.36 1.38
CA ARG A 331 -29.62 -2.64 1.89
C ARG A 331 -28.53 -3.70 1.97
N ARG A 332 -27.66 -3.76 0.94
CA ARG A 332 -26.54 -4.69 0.89
C ARG A 332 -25.42 -4.32 1.84
N PHE A 333 -25.04 -3.04 1.92
CA PHE A 333 -24.04 -2.56 2.88
C PHE A 333 -24.46 -2.84 4.33
N LEU A 334 -25.71 -2.60 4.68
CA LEU A 334 -26.23 -2.90 6.03
C LEU A 334 -26.20 -4.40 6.35
N ARG A 335 -26.53 -5.26 5.36
CA ARG A 335 -26.50 -6.71 5.55
C ARG A 335 -25.12 -7.25 5.92
N ILE A 336 -24.07 -6.63 5.39
CA ILE A 336 -22.66 -7.00 5.65
C ILE A 336 -22.02 -6.16 6.75
N ASN A 337 -22.78 -5.34 7.46
CA ASN A 337 -22.33 -4.44 8.53
C ASN A 337 -21.32 -3.37 8.10
N GLU A 338 -21.35 -2.96 6.83
CA GLU A 338 -20.52 -1.87 6.27
C GLU A 338 -21.22 -0.51 6.42
N ILE A 339 -21.45 -0.11 7.66
CA ILE A 339 -22.28 1.05 8.03
C ILE A 339 -21.73 2.37 7.49
N GLY A 340 -20.42 2.57 7.55
CA GLY A 340 -19.76 3.83 7.12
C GLY A 340 -19.99 4.19 5.65
N ILE A 341 -20.24 3.19 4.81
CA ILE A 341 -20.48 3.40 3.36
C ILE A 341 -21.94 3.82 3.09
N CYS A 342 -22.87 3.58 4.05
CA CYS A 342 -24.25 4.02 3.90
C CYS A 342 -24.40 5.55 3.94
N VAL A 343 -23.49 6.26 4.62
CA VAL A 343 -23.56 7.73 4.76
C VAL A 343 -23.54 8.45 3.42
N PRO A 344 -22.55 8.26 2.52
CA PRO A 344 -22.57 8.92 1.22
C PRO A 344 -23.77 8.51 0.37
N ALA A 345 -24.28 7.28 0.48
CA ALA A 345 -25.47 6.85 -0.27
C ALA A 345 -26.72 7.60 0.19
N TYR A 346 -26.93 7.76 1.49
CA TYR A 346 -28.06 8.54 2.02
C TYR A 346 -27.95 10.03 1.68
N ILE A 347 -26.75 10.60 1.64
CA ILE A 347 -26.53 11.97 1.17
C ILE A 347 -26.98 12.11 -0.28
N CYS A 348 -26.56 11.18 -1.16
CA CYS A 348 -26.98 11.19 -2.57
C CYS A 348 -28.49 11.03 -2.73
N ILE A 349 -29.14 10.21 -1.89
CA ILE A 349 -30.61 10.08 -1.86
C ILE A 349 -31.26 11.39 -1.44
N ALA A 350 -30.72 12.08 -0.42
CA ALA A 350 -31.22 13.38 0.02
C ALA A 350 -31.12 14.43 -1.10
N GLU A 351 -30.01 14.49 -1.82
CA GLU A 351 -29.83 15.36 -2.99
C GLU A 351 -30.84 15.01 -4.09
N ALA A 352 -31.02 13.71 -4.38
CA ALA A 352 -31.98 13.26 -5.38
C ALA A 352 -33.42 13.67 -5.04
N TYR A 353 -33.84 13.57 -3.78
CA TYR A 353 -35.15 14.08 -3.34
C TYR A 353 -35.25 15.60 -3.38
N LEU A 354 -34.16 16.33 -3.15
CA LEU A 354 -34.15 17.79 -3.36
C LEU A 354 -34.38 18.16 -4.83
N ASP A 355 -33.83 17.41 -5.78
CA ASP A 355 -34.06 17.61 -7.21
C ASP A 355 -35.52 17.36 -7.57
N LEU A 356 -36.17 16.41 -6.92
CA LEU A 356 -37.62 16.14 -7.04
C LEU A 356 -38.49 17.14 -6.25
N ASN A 357 -37.90 18.12 -5.56
CA ASN A 357 -38.58 19.07 -4.66
C ASN A 357 -39.31 18.40 -3.47
N ASP A 358 -38.94 17.18 -3.09
CA ASP A 358 -39.49 16.47 -1.93
C ASP A 358 -38.61 16.72 -0.70
N CYS A 359 -38.75 17.91 -0.09
CA CYS A 359 -37.98 18.29 1.09
C CYS A 359 -38.23 17.35 2.31
N THR A 360 -39.38 16.71 2.37
CA THR A 360 -39.71 15.79 3.48
C THR A 360 -38.89 14.51 3.40
N LYS A 361 -38.86 13.88 2.22
CA LYS A 361 -38.01 12.69 2.01
C LYS A 361 -36.53 13.00 2.03
N ALA A 362 -36.12 14.18 1.53
CA ALA A 362 -34.75 14.65 1.64
C ALA A 362 -34.29 14.78 3.09
N THR A 363 -35.16 15.34 3.97
CA THR A 363 -34.88 15.45 5.41
C THR A 363 -34.73 14.06 6.06
N ASN A 364 -35.66 13.15 5.78
CA ASN A 364 -35.59 11.79 6.34
C ASN A 364 -34.31 11.04 5.91
N ALA A 365 -33.91 11.15 4.66
CA ALA A 365 -32.67 10.54 4.17
C ALA A 365 -31.44 11.16 4.86
N LEU A 366 -31.43 12.47 5.04
CA LEU A 366 -30.35 13.15 5.72
C LEU A 366 -30.25 12.77 7.22
N GLU A 367 -31.38 12.57 7.89
CA GLU A 367 -31.40 12.09 9.29
C GLU A 367 -30.81 10.68 9.42
N GLN A 368 -31.08 9.80 8.46
CA GLN A 368 -30.41 8.49 8.40
C GLN A 368 -28.89 8.66 8.19
N ALA A 369 -28.46 9.55 7.30
CA ALA A 369 -27.05 9.83 7.11
C ALA A 369 -26.35 10.33 8.38
N PHE A 370 -26.99 11.24 9.15
CA PHE A 370 -26.47 11.68 10.45
C PHE A 370 -26.38 10.55 11.48
N THR A 371 -27.40 9.68 11.55
CA THR A 371 -27.41 8.53 12.47
C THR A 371 -26.23 7.61 12.20
N TYR A 372 -26.01 7.19 10.94
CA TYR A 372 -24.90 6.30 10.58
C TYR A 372 -23.54 6.97 10.66
N GLU A 373 -23.45 8.29 10.40
CA GLU A 373 -22.22 9.04 10.61
C GLU A 373 -21.81 9.03 12.09
N TYR A 374 -22.75 9.24 12.99
CA TYR A 374 -22.50 9.22 14.42
C TYR A 374 -22.12 7.81 14.92
N GLU A 375 -22.84 6.77 14.47
CA GLU A 375 -22.57 5.37 14.85
C GLU A 375 -21.18 4.89 14.43
N TYR A 376 -20.73 5.30 13.24
CA TYR A 376 -19.47 4.80 12.66
C TYR A 376 -18.26 5.62 13.05
N TYR A 377 -18.36 6.95 13.02
CA TYR A 377 -17.20 7.84 13.21
C TYR A 377 -17.18 8.54 14.58
N GLY A 378 -18.29 8.55 15.32
CA GLY A 378 -18.41 9.28 16.57
C GLY A 378 -18.49 10.80 16.41
N GLU A 379 -18.27 11.53 17.53
CA GLU A 379 -18.47 12.98 17.57
C GLU A 379 -17.37 13.80 16.87
N GLU A 380 -16.15 13.27 16.75
CA GLU A 380 -14.95 14.02 16.29
C GLU A 380 -14.71 13.92 14.78
N ASN A 381 -15.71 13.68 13.96
CA ASN A 381 -15.49 13.44 12.54
C ASN A 381 -15.50 14.71 11.69
N CYS A 382 -14.40 14.96 10.95
CA CYS A 382 -14.24 16.08 10.02
C CYS A 382 -15.04 15.96 8.70
N ARG A 383 -15.84 14.91 8.50
CA ARG A 383 -16.62 14.70 7.27
C ARG A 383 -18.01 15.28 7.33
N LYS A 384 -18.43 15.83 8.45
CA LYS A 384 -19.77 16.45 8.66
C LYS A 384 -20.07 17.61 7.71
N TYR A 385 -19.05 18.18 7.05
CA TYR A 385 -19.23 19.26 6.11
C TYR A 385 -20.25 18.96 5.01
N TRP A 386 -20.27 17.73 4.51
CA TRP A 386 -21.18 17.31 3.44
C TRP A 386 -22.64 17.20 3.95
N LEU A 387 -22.82 16.67 5.14
CA LEU A 387 -24.13 16.59 5.80
C LEU A 387 -24.71 18.01 6.05
N TYR A 388 -23.89 18.94 6.53
CA TYR A 388 -24.30 20.33 6.77
C TYR A 388 -24.63 21.07 5.47
N ASP A 389 -23.90 20.82 4.37
CA ASP A 389 -24.20 21.38 3.06
C ASP A 389 -25.60 20.96 2.59
N ILE A 390 -25.93 19.68 2.65
CA ILE A 390 -27.26 19.16 2.29
C ILE A 390 -28.34 19.72 3.21
N LYS A 391 -28.08 19.83 4.52
CA LYS A 391 -29.02 20.45 5.45
C LYS A 391 -29.32 21.91 5.09
N SER A 392 -28.28 22.66 4.72
CA SER A 392 -28.46 24.06 4.29
C SER A 392 -29.35 24.14 3.05
N LYS A 393 -29.12 23.30 2.04
CA LYS A 393 -29.94 23.25 0.81
C LYS A 393 -31.41 22.89 1.08
N ILE A 394 -31.67 21.95 2.00
CA ILE A 394 -33.02 21.59 2.42
C ILE A 394 -33.73 22.81 3.06
N LEU A 395 -33.05 23.49 3.99
CA LEU A 395 -33.59 24.65 4.70
C LEU A 395 -33.87 25.82 3.76
N GLU A 396 -33.02 26.07 2.78
CA GLU A 396 -33.25 27.07 1.73
C GLU A 396 -34.54 26.78 0.95
N LYS A 397 -34.73 25.55 0.50
CA LYS A 397 -35.96 25.15 -0.19
C LYS A 397 -37.22 25.27 0.70
N GLN A 398 -37.05 25.16 2.02
CA GLN A 398 -38.11 25.36 3.00
C GLN A 398 -38.37 26.86 3.33
N GLY A 399 -37.55 27.78 2.78
CA GLY A 399 -37.64 29.23 3.06
C GLY A 399 -37.03 29.66 4.39
N LYS A 400 -36.26 28.78 5.07
CA LYS A 400 -35.60 29.03 6.36
C LYS A 400 -34.18 29.58 6.15
N ASN A 401 -34.06 30.73 5.55
CA ASN A 401 -32.79 31.26 5.04
C ASN A 401 -31.75 31.53 6.15
N ASP A 402 -32.16 31.94 7.35
CA ASP A 402 -31.23 32.22 8.45
C ASP A 402 -30.61 30.93 8.99
N GLU A 403 -31.43 29.90 9.21
CA GLU A 403 -30.94 28.56 9.61
C GLU A 403 -30.04 27.97 8.51
N ALA A 404 -30.39 28.13 7.24
CA ALA A 404 -29.60 27.65 6.11
C ALA A 404 -28.18 28.28 6.07
N ALA A 405 -28.11 29.61 6.33
CA ALA A 405 -26.84 30.34 6.37
C ALA A 405 -25.94 29.82 7.51
N GLU A 406 -26.51 29.45 8.65
CA GLU A 406 -25.76 28.89 9.77
C GLU A 406 -25.14 27.51 9.41
N TYR A 407 -25.95 26.60 8.83
CA TYR A 407 -25.46 25.27 8.39
C TYR A 407 -24.43 25.39 7.27
N ARG A 408 -24.54 26.35 6.37
CA ARG A 408 -23.54 26.62 5.34
C ARG A 408 -22.19 27.03 5.96
N ARG A 409 -22.20 27.91 6.96
CA ARG A 409 -20.99 28.31 7.69
C ARG A 409 -20.35 27.09 8.38
N TRP A 410 -21.14 26.24 9.06
CA TRP A 410 -20.61 25.01 9.68
C TRP A 410 -20.01 24.06 8.64
N SER A 411 -20.63 23.91 7.49
CA SER A 411 -20.08 23.13 6.37
C SER A 411 -18.71 23.62 5.96
N GLU A 412 -18.55 24.94 5.77
CA GLU A 412 -17.27 25.56 5.37
C GLU A 412 -16.19 25.38 6.46
N GLU A 413 -16.55 25.51 7.72
CA GLU A 413 -15.63 25.30 8.86
C GLU A 413 -15.14 23.85 8.93
N GLU A 414 -16.04 22.88 8.82
CA GLU A 414 -15.68 21.46 8.82
C GLU A 414 -14.88 21.07 7.57
N TYR A 415 -15.18 21.64 6.41
CA TYR A 415 -14.40 21.42 5.21
C TYR A 415 -12.95 21.92 5.34
N LYS A 416 -12.74 23.08 5.96
CA LYS A 416 -11.39 23.57 6.27
C LYS A 416 -10.61 22.63 7.18
N LYS A 417 -11.24 22.09 8.22
CA LYS A 417 -10.62 21.08 9.10
C LYS A 417 -10.25 19.82 8.32
N TYR A 418 -11.15 19.35 7.45
CA TYR A 418 -10.91 18.19 6.60
C TYR A 418 -9.69 18.36 5.69
N ILE A 419 -9.54 19.51 5.02
CA ILE A 419 -8.37 19.81 4.19
C ILE A 419 -7.08 19.81 5.02
N GLN A 420 -7.07 20.50 6.18
CA GLN A 420 -5.90 20.55 7.07
C GLN A 420 -5.49 19.17 7.61
N SER A 421 -6.43 18.24 7.77
CA SER A 421 -6.14 16.87 8.20
C SER A 421 -5.47 16.00 7.12
N ARG A 422 -5.63 16.37 5.84
CA ARG A 422 -5.01 15.67 4.69
C ARG A 422 -3.59 16.15 4.37
N GLU A 423 -3.21 17.32 4.87
CA GLU A 423 -1.87 17.91 4.67
C GLU A 423 -0.87 17.47 5.75
N LYS A 424 -1.34 16.81 6.80
CA LYS A 424 -0.52 16.18 7.87
C LYS A 424 -0.30 14.69 7.62
#